data_e5a0e90ad22ecc877e62f381db0ba9f7
#
_entry.id   e5a0e90ad22ecc877e62f381db0ba9f7
#
_cell.length_a   1.000
_cell.length_b   1.000
_cell.length_c   1.000
_cell.angle_alpha   90.00
_cell.angle_beta   90.00
_cell.angle_gamma   90.00
#
_symmetry.space_group_name_H-M   'P 1'
#
loop_
_entity.id
_entity.type
_entity.pdbx_description
1 polymer ?
#
loop_
_entity_poly.entity_id
_entity_poly.type
_entity_poly.pdbx_seq_one_letter_code
_entity_poly.pdbx_strand_id
1 'polypeptide(L)'
;LLAPAVDFPHTLMWDALDDDARREIIEKGVWMRQSLYAPEPTPITRRLIEEARDHLLLGGVIRAHARTHILQGMQDPDVPWRHALTLVEHMSADPVTLSFIADGDHRLSRDQDLAQLAAAVELMSAPPLGEPAQDRNT
;
A
#
# COMPACT_ATOMS: atom_id res chain seq x y z
N LEU A 1 0.17 -7.91 -1.61
CA LEU A 1 0.18 -6.45 -1.72
C LEU A 1 1.59 -5.98 -2.06
N LEU A 2 1.71 -4.99 -2.94
CA LEU A 2 2.98 -4.32 -3.27
C LEU A 2 2.90 -2.87 -2.83
N ALA A 3 3.85 -2.40 -2.04
CA ALA A 3 3.94 -1.04 -1.53
C ALA A 3 2.55 -0.47 -1.14
N PRO A 4 1.81 -1.12 -0.23
CA PRO A 4 0.41 -0.75 0.05
C PRO A 4 0.33 0.60 0.73
N ALA A 5 -0.43 1.51 0.12
CA ALA A 5 -0.61 2.89 0.55
C ALA A 5 -2.02 3.12 1.12
N VAL A 6 -2.39 2.37 2.17
CA VAL A 6 -3.69 2.57 2.83
C VAL A 6 -3.78 3.97 3.42
N ASP A 7 -4.98 4.56 3.36
CA ASP A 7 -5.24 5.92 3.84
C ASP A 7 -4.34 7.00 3.20
N PHE A 8 -3.79 6.71 1.99
CA PHE A 8 -2.84 7.55 1.28
C PHE A 8 -3.22 9.03 1.23
N PRO A 9 -4.47 9.42 0.90
CA PRO A 9 -4.81 10.84 0.81
C PRO A 9 -4.64 11.59 2.13
N HIS A 10 -4.75 10.91 3.26
CA HIS A 10 -4.61 11.46 4.60
C HIS A 10 -3.20 11.34 5.14
N THR A 11 -2.74 10.10 5.30
CA THR A 11 -1.53 9.79 6.06
C THR A 11 -0.22 10.04 5.32
N LEU A 12 -0.25 9.98 3.98
CA LEU A 12 0.94 10.13 3.16
C LEU A 12 0.92 11.39 2.28
N MET A 13 -0.27 11.80 1.83
CA MET A 13 -0.38 12.97 0.95
C MET A 13 -0.63 14.24 1.75
N TRP A 14 -1.77 14.34 2.45
CA TRP A 14 -2.16 15.58 3.14
C TRP A 14 -1.13 16.01 4.18
N ASP A 15 -0.61 15.09 4.96
CA ASP A 15 0.37 15.38 6.01
C ASP A 15 1.73 15.83 5.45
N ALA A 16 2.06 15.40 4.22
CA ALA A 16 3.29 15.78 3.54
C ALA A 16 3.19 17.11 2.75
N LEU A 17 1.97 17.65 2.56
CA LEU A 17 1.81 18.93 1.86
C LEU A 17 2.32 20.09 2.69
N ASP A 18 2.95 21.06 2.02
CA ASP A 18 3.24 22.37 2.59
C ASP A 18 1.95 23.22 2.78
N ASP A 19 2.08 24.31 3.51
CA ASP A 19 0.95 25.17 3.83
C ASP A 19 0.36 25.87 2.60
N ASP A 20 1.17 26.13 1.58
CA ASP A 20 0.70 26.78 0.35
C ASP A 20 -0.14 25.83 -0.49
N ALA A 21 0.30 24.59 -0.66
CA ALA A 21 -0.48 23.54 -1.34
C ALA A 21 -1.80 23.24 -0.61
N ARG A 22 -1.76 23.13 0.73
CA ARG A 22 -2.99 22.95 1.53
C ARG A 22 -3.95 24.12 1.37
N ARG A 23 -3.44 25.36 1.43
CA ARG A 23 -4.25 26.57 1.21
C ARG A 23 -4.87 26.57 -0.18
N GLU A 24 -4.11 26.23 -1.21
CA GLU A 24 -4.61 26.16 -2.58
C GLU A 24 -5.75 25.14 -2.72
N ILE A 25 -5.62 23.94 -2.14
CA ILE A 25 -6.67 22.94 -2.11
C ILE A 25 -7.94 23.47 -1.41
N ILE A 26 -7.77 24.15 -0.27
CA ILE A 26 -8.91 24.66 0.51
C ILE A 26 -9.61 25.81 -0.23
N GLU A 27 -8.90 26.77 -0.74
CA GLU A 27 -9.44 28.00 -1.32
C GLU A 27 -9.90 27.81 -2.76
N LYS A 28 -9.11 27.11 -3.59
CA LYS A 28 -9.40 26.90 -5.01
C LYS A 28 -10.07 25.57 -5.33
N GLY A 29 -10.09 24.63 -4.37
CA GLY A 29 -10.66 23.30 -4.53
C GLY A 29 -9.75 22.30 -5.21
N VAL A 30 -8.59 22.72 -5.73
CA VAL A 30 -7.63 21.87 -6.44
C VAL A 30 -6.22 22.43 -6.35
N TRP A 31 -5.23 21.53 -6.25
CA TRP A 31 -3.81 21.81 -6.40
C TRP A 31 -3.19 20.84 -7.41
N MET A 32 -2.27 21.32 -8.24
CA MET A 32 -1.64 20.53 -9.30
C MET A 32 -0.29 19.99 -8.81
N ARG A 33 -0.27 18.73 -8.38
CA ARG A 33 0.94 18.04 -7.93
C ARG A 33 1.82 17.67 -9.14
N GLN A 34 3.09 18.06 -9.10
CA GLN A 34 4.05 17.57 -10.08
C GLN A 34 4.30 16.07 -9.88
N SER A 35 4.21 15.31 -10.97
CA SER A 35 4.44 13.87 -10.95
C SER A 35 5.92 13.57 -11.16
N LEU A 36 6.46 12.61 -10.41
CA LEU A 36 7.79 12.03 -10.67
C LEU A 36 7.77 11.04 -11.84
N TYR A 37 6.59 10.60 -12.27
CA TYR A 37 6.39 9.50 -13.21
C TYR A 37 5.74 9.92 -14.54
N ALA A 38 5.24 11.14 -14.62
CA ALA A 38 4.59 11.66 -15.81
C ALA A 38 4.93 13.15 -16.01
N PRO A 39 5.02 13.63 -17.26
CA PRO A 39 5.32 15.05 -17.55
C PRO A 39 4.18 15.99 -17.14
N GLU A 40 2.96 15.47 -17.06
CA GLU A 40 1.78 16.26 -16.73
C GLU A 40 1.49 16.21 -15.21
N PRO A 41 1.15 17.36 -14.60
CA PRO A 41 0.81 17.41 -13.20
C PRO A 41 -0.54 16.70 -12.93
N THR A 42 -0.65 16.09 -11.77
CA THR A 42 -1.87 15.39 -11.32
C THR A 42 -2.72 16.31 -10.44
N PRO A 43 -4.02 16.50 -10.73
CA PRO A 43 -4.89 17.30 -9.89
C PRO A 43 -5.20 16.58 -8.57
N ILE A 44 -4.90 17.25 -7.45
CA ILE A 44 -5.32 16.83 -6.11
C ILE A 44 -6.46 17.75 -5.70
N THR A 45 -7.66 17.18 -5.58
CA THR A 45 -8.85 17.96 -5.31
C THR A 45 -9.19 17.96 -3.81
N ARG A 46 -9.84 19.03 -3.35
CA ARG A 46 -10.40 19.08 -1.99
C ARG A 46 -11.38 17.93 -1.76
N ARG A 47 -12.19 17.60 -2.75
CA ARG A 47 -13.13 16.49 -2.70
C ARG A 47 -12.44 15.14 -2.44
N LEU A 48 -11.31 14.86 -3.10
CA LEU A 48 -10.52 13.65 -2.85
C LEU A 48 -10.13 13.55 -1.36
N ILE A 49 -9.64 14.65 -0.78
CA ILE A 49 -9.20 14.68 0.62
C ILE A 49 -10.39 14.53 1.57
N GLU A 50 -11.51 15.20 1.29
CA GLU A 50 -12.71 15.13 2.13
C GLU A 50 -13.35 13.75 2.10
N GLU A 51 -13.60 13.18 0.92
CA GLU A 51 -14.22 11.85 0.77
C GLU A 51 -13.34 10.71 1.29
N ALA A 52 -12.01 10.83 1.18
CA ALA A 52 -11.09 9.81 1.72
C ALA A 52 -11.27 9.59 3.23
N ARG A 53 -11.78 10.56 3.98
CA ARG A 53 -12.03 10.44 5.43
C ARG A 53 -13.05 9.37 5.77
N ASP A 54 -14.00 9.13 4.87
CA ASP A 54 -15.06 8.14 5.07
C ASP A 54 -14.58 6.70 4.80
N HIS A 55 -13.33 6.56 4.30
CA HIS A 55 -12.76 5.29 3.88
C HIS A 55 -11.47 4.91 4.63
N LEU A 56 -11.19 5.57 5.75
CA LEU A 56 -9.98 5.30 6.53
C LEU A 56 -10.02 3.89 7.15
N LEU A 57 -8.93 3.15 6.99
CA LEU A 57 -8.76 1.79 7.49
C LEU A 57 -7.90 1.71 8.75
N LEU A 58 -6.91 2.60 8.90
CA LEU A 58 -5.96 2.60 10.02
C LEU A 58 -6.56 3.11 11.34
N GLY A 59 -7.86 3.40 11.38
CA GLY A 59 -8.59 3.74 12.60
C GLY A 59 -9.00 2.54 13.46
N GLY A 60 -8.79 1.30 13.00
CA GLY A 60 -9.23 0.10 13.69
C GLY A 60 -8.58 -1.17 13.16
N VAL A 61 -9.10 -2.34 13.58
CA VAL A 61 -8.62 -3.64 13.09
C VAL A 61 -9.10 -3.87 11.67
N ILE A 62 -8.17 -4.11 10.76
CA ILE A 62 -8.44 -4.48 9.37
C ILE A 62 -8.58 -6.00 9.29
N ARG A 63 -9.65 -6.47 8.65
CA ARG A 63 -9.93 -7.89 8.40
C ARG A 63 -10.02 -8.15 6.91
N ALA A 64 -8.96 -8.72 6.34
CA ALA A 64 -8.94 -9.13 4.95
C ALA A 64 -9.64 -10.48 4.72
N HIS A 65 -9.82 -11.28 5.80
CA HIS A 65 -10.34 -12.64 5.74
C HIS A 65 -9.56 -13.55 4.79
N ALA A 66 -8.27 -13.25 4.61
CA ALA A 66 -7.38 -13.98 3.71
C ALA A 66 -5.94 -13.91 4.22
N ARG A 67 -5.14 -14.91 3.83
CA ARG A 67 -3.69 -14.82 3.99
C ARG A 67 -3.18 -13.63 3.18
N THR A 68 -2.34 -12.81 3.76
CA THR A 68 -1.79 -11.62 3.10
C THR A 68 -0.26 -11.67 3.13
N HIS A 69 0.38 -11.42 1.98
CA HIS A 69 1.80 -11.18 1.87
C HIS A 69 2.03 -9.78 1.35
N ILE A 70 2.84 -9.01 2.05
CA ILE A 70 3.20 -7.64 1.71
C ILE A 70 4.68 -7.62 1.28
N LEU A 71 4.97 -7.05 0.11
CA LEU A 71 6.31 -6.71 -0.34
C LEU A 71 6.48 -5.20 -0.31
N GLN A 72 7.52 -4.71 0.36
CA GLN A 72 7.78 -3.29 0.53
C GLN A 72 9.24 -2.95 0.28
N GLY A 73 9.50 -2.00 -0.63
CA GLY A 73 10.82 -1.42 -0.85
C GLY A 73 11.18 -0.45 0.29
N MET A 74 12.41 -0.54 0.80
CA MET A 74 12.86 0.37 1.86
C MET A 74 13.40 1.71 1.34
N GLN A 75 13.61 1.82 0.01
CA GLN A 75 13.98 3.05 -0.69
C GLN A 75 12.78 3.68 -1.41
N ASP A 76 11.56 3.29 -1.06
CA ASP A 76 10.33 3.85 -1.62
C ASP A 76 10.14 5.30 -1.14
N PRO A 77 10.14 6.30 -2.05
CA PRO A 77 9.96 7.69 -1.69
C PRO A 77 8.49 8.07 -1.48
N ASP A 78 7.55 7.29 -2.03
CA ASP A 78 6.11 7.59 -2.00
C ASP A 78 5.41 6.94 -0.81
N VAL A 79 5.78 5.68 -0.50
CA VAL A 79 5.25 4.92 0.63
C VAL A 79 6.38 4.48 1.54
N PRO A 80 6.65 5.22 2.61
CA PRO A 80 7.69 4.85 3.57
C PRO A 80 7.45 3.44 4.12
N TRP A 81 8.50 2.61 4.20
CA TRP A 81 8.39 1.23 4.67
C TRP A 81 7.75 1.09 6.06
N ARG A 82 7.84 2.14 6.90
CA ARG A 82 7.16 2.19 8.21
C ARG A 82 5.64 2.19 8.09
N HIS A 83 5.10 2.70 6.98
CA HIS A 83 3.67 2.64 6.70
C HIS A 83 3.18 1.19 6.53
N ALA A 84 4.00 0.32 5.91
CA ALA A 84 3.70 -1.10 5.82
C ALA A 84 3.71 -1.80 7.20
N LEU A 85 4.57 -1.38 8.13
CA LEU A 85 4.52 -1.86 9.53
C LEU A 85 3.22 -1.44 10.21
N THR A 86 2.83 -0.18 10.10
CA THR A 86 1.56 0.31 10.64
C THR A 86 0.38 -0.50 10.09
N LEU A 87 0.37 -0.80 8.80
CA LEU A 87 -0.66 -1.67 8.21
C LEU A 87 -0.69 -3.05 8.86
N VAL A 88 0.46 -3.71 9.03
CA VAL A 88 0.56 -5.03 9.66
C VAL A 88 0.02 -5.00 11.10
N GLU A 89 0.32 -3.96 11.87
CA GLU A 89 -0.21 -3.80 13.24
C GLU A 89 -1.74 -3.78 13.28
N HIS A 90 -2.38 -3.20 12.25
CA HIS A 90 -3.83 -3.15 12.13
C HIS A 90 -4.45 -4.44 11.55
N MET A 91 -3.64 -5.30 10.92
CA MET A 91 -4.07 -6.59 10.35
C MET A 91 -3.87 -7.78 11.31
N SER A 92 -3.84 -7.55 12.62
CA SER A 92 -3.55 -8.56 13.64
C SER A 92 -4.54 -9.73 13.71
N ALA A 93 -5.68 -9.64 13.03
CA ALA A 93 -6.71 -10.68 12.99
C ALA A 93 -6.53 -11.70 11.86
N ASP A 94 -5.62 -11.45 10.92
CA ASP A 94 -5.38 -12.28 9.73
C ASP A 94 -3.92 -12.77 9.68
N PRO A 95 -3.63 -13.90 9.01
CA PRO A 95 -2.25 -14.33 8.77
C PRO A 95 -1.56 -13.36 7.80
N VAL A 96 -0.59 -12.59 8.29
CA VAL A 96 0.17 -11.60 7.51
C VAL A 96 1.64 -11.95 7.49
N THR A 97 2.26 -11.84 6.33
CA THR A 97 3.71 -11.88 6.13
C THR A 97 4.14 -10.55 5.51
N LEU A 98 5.24 -9.99 6.00
CA LEU A 98 5.85 -8.77 5.46
C LEU A 98 7.29 -9.06 5.06
N SER A 99 7.64 -8.75 3.81
CA SER A 99 9.00 -8.83 3.30
C SER A 99 9.48 -7.43 2.90
N PHE A 100 10.63 -7.03 3.46
CA PHE A 100 11.30 -5.80 3.09
C PHE A 100 12.40 -6.07 2.07
N ILE A 101 12.47 -5.24 1.03
CA ILE A 101 13.54 -5.22 0.03
C ILE A 101 14.37 -3.98 0.31
N ALA A 102 15.56 -4.17 0.88
CA ALA A 102 16.39 -3.10 1.44
C ALA A 102 16.76 -2.00 0.42
N ASP A 103 17.01 -2.38 -0.82
CA ASP A 103 17.35 -1.52 -1.96
C ASP A 103 16.19 -1.36 -2.95
N GLY A 104 14.97 -1.82 -2.60
CA GLY A 104 13.77 -1.74 -3.42
C GLY A 104 13.15 -0.34 -3.40
N ASP A 105 12.75 0.13 -4.59
CA ASP A 105 11.99 1.36 -4.79
C ASP A 105 10.46 1.13 -4.74
N HIS A 106 9.67 2.16 -5.07
CA HIS A 106 8.20 2.07 -5.12
C HIS A 106 7.69 1.07 -6.17
N ARG A 107 8.39 0.92 -7.29
CA ARG A 107 7.91 0.09 -8.41
C ARG A 107 8.18 -1.40 -8.21
N LEU A 108 9.23 -1.76 -7.47
CA LEU A 108 9.68 -3.14 -7.30
C LEU A 108 9.71 -3.91 -8.62
N SER A 109 10.31 -3.30 -9.65
CA SER A 109 10.24 -3.78 -11.04
C SER A 109 11.57 -4.30 -11.61
N ARG A 110 12.63 -4.35 -10.81
CA ARG A 110 13.90 -4.96 -11.20
C ARG A 110 13.74 -6.49 -11.25
N ASP A 111 14.54 -7.17 -12.05
CA ASP A 111 14.47 -8.64 -12.20
C ASP A 111 14.48 -9.36 -10.85
N GLN A 112 15.31 -8.91 -9.90
CA GLN A 112 15.36 -9.46 -8.56
C GLN A 112 14.07 -9.21 -7.73
N ASP A 113 13.42 -8.07 -7.92
CA ASP A 113 12.15 -7.74 -7.25
C ASP A 113 11.02 -8.59 -7.82
N LEU A 114 10.98 -8.75 -9.15
CA LEU A 114 10.02 -9.60 -9.84
C LEU A 114 10.17 -11.08 -9.47
N ALA A 115 11.42 -11.56 -9.29
CA ALA A 115 11.67 -12.91 -8.79
C ALA A 115 11.11 -13.12 -7.37
N GLN A 116 11.27 -12.13 -6.47
CA GLN A 116 10.67 -12.18 -5.13
C GLN A 116 9.14 -12.14 -5.17
N LEU A 117 8.57 -11.31 -6.05
CA LEU A 117 7.12 -11.28 -6.26
C LEU A 117 6.62 -12.65 -6.74
N ALA A 118 7.27 -13.27 -7.73
CA ALA A 118 6.89 -14.58 -8.24
C ALA A 118 6.93 -15.64 -7.13
N ALA A 119 8.01 -15.68 -6.35
CA ALA A 119 8.14 -16.59 -5.21
C ALA A 119 7.04 -16.37 -4.16
N ALA A 120 6.69 -15.12 -3.85
CA ALA A 120 5.60 -14.81 -2.93
C ALA A 120 4.23 -15.29 -3.47
N VAL A 121 3.97 -15.13 -4.77
CA VAL A 121 2.75 -15.61 -5.42
C VAL A 121 2.67 -17.14 -5.37
N GLU A 122 3.77 -17.84 -5.67
CA GLU A 122 3.84 -19.30 -5.58
C GLU A 122 3.54 -19.79 -4.17
N LEU A 123 4.19 -19.19 -3.16
CA LEU A 123 3.95 -19.50 -1.74
C LEU A 123 2.48 -19.28 -1.33
N MET A 124 1.88 -18.18 -1.79
CA MET A 124 0.49 -17.84 -1.47
C MET A 124 -0.51 -18.72 -2.21
N SER A 125 -0.13 -19.29 -3.36
CA SER A 125 -0.96 -20.20 -4.15
C SER A 125 -0.89 -21.65 -3.66
N ALA A 126 0.12 -21.99 -2.86
CA ALA A 126 0.24 -23.31 -2.27
C ALA A 126 -0.89 -23.56 -1.24
N PRO A 127 -1.44 -24.79 -1.15
CA PRO A 127 -2.40 -25.12 -0.12
C PRO A 127 -1.79 -24.92 1.28
N PRO A 128 -2.60 -24.57 2.30
CA PRO A 128 -2.11 -24.40 3.67
C PRO A 128 -1.40 -25.67 4.15
N LEU A 129 -0.24 -25.51 4.77
CA LEU A 129 0.47 -26.63 5.38
C LEU A 129 -0.42 -27.24 6.45
N GLY A 130 -0.90 -28.50 6.23
CA GLY A 130 -1.67 -29.27 7.21
C GLY A 130 -3.10 -29.64 6.82
N GLU A 131 -3.63 -29.20 5.69
CA GLU A 131 -4.84 -29.81 5.15
C GLU A 131 -4.46 -31.07 4.33
N PRO A 132 -4.94 -32.29 4.73
CA PRO A 132 -4.77 -33.45 3.86
C PRO A 132 -5.48 -33.20 2.54
N ALA A 133 -4.83 -33.58 1.45
CA ALA A 133 -5.41 -33.51 0.11
C ALA A 133 -6.80 -34.19 0.16
N GLN A 134 -7.86 -33.42 -0.04
CA GLN A 134 -9.19 -33.99 -0.23
C GLN A 134 -9.11 -34.81 -1.51
N ASP A 135 -9.13 -36.12 -1.38
CA ASP A 135 -9.27 -37.07 -2.47
C ASP A 135 -10.55 -36.71 -3.27
N ARG A 136 -10.35 -36.04 -4.41
CA ARG A 136 -11.42 -35.83 -5.38
C ARG A 136 -11.58 -37.12 -6.20
N ASN A 137 -12.07 -38.16 -5.52
CA ASN A 137 -12.45 -39.37 -6.19
C ASN A 137 -13.77 -39.90 -5.58
N THR A 138 -14.88 -39.39 -6.09
CA THR A 138 -16.18 -40.09 -6.17
C THR A 138 -17.00 -39.48 -7.28
#